data_8b25c84e47333597fe06cf419d3cd9a1
#
_entry.id   8b25c84e47333597fe06cf419d3cd9a1
#
_cell.length_a   1.000
_cell.length_b   1.000
_cell.length_c   1.000
_cell.angle_alpha   90.00
_cell.angle_beta   90.00
_cell.angle_gamma   90.00
#
_symmetry.space_group_name_H-M   'P 1'
#
loop_
_entity.id
_entity.type
_entity.pdbx_description
1 polymer ?
#
loop_
_entity_poly.entity_id
_entity_poly.type
_entity_poly.pdbx_seq_one_letter_code
_entity_poly.pdbx_strand_id
1 'polypeptide(L)'
;MTRTPVGRLFPTATGHDLVLTRTFRASAADVWASLTESERTARWFGPWEGDAGPGRTIRVQMAYEEQQPWCDVRVEECEPPRRLSVSMVDGSGNWLLEFALTESAGVTELRFTQQLGSLDGVAEVGAGWEYYLDMLVASRDGTPRPEFDEYHPAMRSYYETLAERA
;
A
#
# COMPACT_ATOMS: atom_id res chain seq x y z
N MET A 1 8.28 -2.63 20.76
CA MET A 1 6.98 -3.32 20.66
C MET A 1 6.90 -4.02 19.31
N THR A 2 6.66 -5.31 19.30
CA THR A 2 6.61 -6.08 18.05
C THR A 2 5.25 -5.89 17.40
N ARG A 3 5.24 -5.57 16.09
CA ARG A 3 4.03 -5.47 15.30
C ARG A 3 3.63 -6.84 14.78
N THR A 4 2.32 -7.10 14.70
CA THR A 4 1.80 -8.37 14.20
C THR A 4 1.47 -8.24 12.71
N PRO A 5 2.12 -9.00 11.84
CA PRO A 5 1.81 -8.96 10.41
C PRO A 5 0.45 -9.57 10.12
N VAL A 6 -0.28 -9.01 9.14
CA VAL A 6 -1.62 -9.46 8.78
C VAL A 6 -1.74 -9.82 7.30
N GLY A 7 -0.69 -9.66 6.53
CA GLY A 7 -0.71 -9.94 5.09
C GLY A 7 -1.02 -11.40 4.80
N ARG A 8 -1.70 -11.65 3.67
CA ARG A 8 -2.06 -12.98 3.20
C ARG A 8 -1.72 -13.11 1.72
N LEU A 9 -1.50 -14.33 1.28
CA LEU A 9 -1.26 -14.65 -0.12
C LEU A 9 -2.41 -15.50 -0.66
N PHE A 10 -2.91 -15.12 -1.83
CA PHE A 10 -3.96 -15.87 -2.53
C PHE A 10 -3.47 -16.24 -3.93
N PRO A 11 -3.56 -17.51 -4.35
CA PRO A 11 -3.13 -17.90 -5.68
C PRO A 11 -4.02 -17.29 -6.76
N THR A 12 -3.41 -16.90 -7.87
CA THR A 12 -4.09 -16.37 -9.06
C THR A 12 -3.67 -17.15 -10.30
N ALA A 13 -4.26 -16.84 -11.44
CA ALA A 13 -3.89 -17.50 -12.71
C ALA A 13 -2.44 -17.23 -13.10
N THR A 14 -1.85 -16.10 -12.66
CA THR A 14 -0.52 -15.68 -13.09
C THR A 14 0.50 -15.57 -11.96
N GLY A 15 0.12 -15.93 -10.73
CA GLY A 15 1.00 -15.82 -9.57
C GLY A 15 0.21 -15.80 -8.28
N HIS A 16 0.41 -14.76 -7.48
CA HIS A 16 -0.29 -14.59 -6.20
C HIS A 16 -0.67 -13.13 -6.01
N ASP A 17 -1.74 -12.92 -5.24
CA ASP A 17 -2.09 -11.61 -4.70
C ASP A 17 -1.61 -11.54 -3.25
N LEU A 18 -0.85 -10.49 -2.93
CA LEU A 18 -0.56 -10.12 -1.56
C LEU A 18 -1.64 -9.16 -1.10
N VAL A 19 -2.36 -9.51 -0.02
CA VAL A 19 -3.50 -8.73 0.48
C VAL A 19 -3.26 -8.33 1.92
N LEU A 20 -3.42 -7.04 2.21
CA LEU A 20 -3.40 -6.50 3.56
C LEU A 20 -4.65 -5.64 3.77
N THR A 21 -5.18 -5.65 5.00
CA THR A 21 -6.36 -4.84 5.33
C THR A 21 -6.08 -3.93 6.51
N ARG A 22 -6.78 -2.79 6.53
CA ARG A 22 -6.81 -1.85 7.66
C ARG A 22 -8.22 -1.31 7.79
N THR A 23 -8.65 -0.98 9.01
CA THR A 23 -9.96 -0.38 9.26
C THR A 23 -9.81 1.00 9.85
N PHE A 24 -10.74 1.89 9.47
CA PHE A 24 -10.73 3.29 9.89
C PHE A 24 -12.14 3.68 10.35
N ARG A 25 -12.23 4.38 11.48
CA ARG A 25 -13.51 4.96 11.95
C ARG A 25 -13.78 6.27 11.23
N ALA A 26 -14.06 6.18 9.94
CA ALA A 26 -14.24 7.33 9.07
C ALA A 26 -15.03 6.89 7.84
N SER A 27 -15.56 7.87 7.10
CA SER A 27 -16.23 7.60 5.83
C SER A 27 -15.23 7.16 4.76
N ALA A 28 -15.71 6.46 3.75
CA ALA A 28 -14.90 6.10 2.61
C ALA A 28 -14.33 7.34 1.91
N ALA A 29 -15.11 8.42 1.81
CA ALA A 29 -14.65 9.67 1.19
C ALA A 29 -13.46 10.27 1.94
N ASP A 30 -13.46 10.20 3.27
CA ASP A 30 -12.39 10.75 4.08
C ASP A 30 -11.11 9.90 3.96
N VAL A 31 -11.24 8.57 3.98
CA VAL A 31 -10.09 7.67 3.75
C VAL A 31 -9.56 7.83 2.32
N TRP A 32 -10.46 7.97 1.35
CA TRP A 32 -10.11 8.22 -0.04
C TRP A 32 -9.22 9.45 -0.21
N ALA A 33 -9.54 10.53 0.51
CA ALA A 33 -8.73 11.73 0.49
C ALA A 33 -7.28 11.46 0.94
N SER A 34 -7.09 10.61 1.94
CA SER A 34 -5.75 10.21 2.41
C SER A 34 -4.98 9.41 1.38
N LEU A 35 -5.67 8.71 0.49
CA LEU A 35 -5.05 7.90 -0.57
C LEU A 35 -4.76 8.71 -1.83
N THR A 36 -5.41 9.86 -2.03
CA THR A 36 -5.41 10.53 -3.34
C THR A 36 -4.96 11.99 -3.32
N GLU A 37 -5.12 12.71 -2.21
CA GLU A 37 -4.67 14.10 -2.14
C GLU A 37 -3.18 14.18 -1.82
N SER A 38 -2.43 14.92 -2.65
CA SER A 38 -0.97 15.00 -2.52
C SER A 38 -0.49 15.44 -1.13
N GLU A 39 -1.17 16.40 -0.52
CA GLU A 39 -0.84 16.84 0.84
C GLU A 39 -1.03 15.74 1.88
N ARG A 40 -1.98 14.85 1.64
CA ARG A 40 -2.29 13.73 2.55
C ARG A 40 -1.40 12.52 2.28
N THR A 41 -1.16 12.17 1.03
CA THR A 41 -0.22 11.09 0.70
C THR A 41 1.18 11.42 1.16
N ALA A 42 1.55 12.70 1.18
CA ALA A 42 2.86 13.14 1.69
C ALA A 42 3.09 12.77 3.15
N ARG A 43 2.03 12.50 3.92
CA ARG A 43 2.13 12.19 5.34
C ARG A 43 2.46 10.72 5.60
N TRP A 44 2.26 9.86 4.61
CA TRP A 44 2.46 8.42 4.83
C TRP A 44 3.24 7.71 3.71
N PHE A 45 3.28 8.27 2.51
CA PHE A 45 4.03 7.69 1.38
C PHE A 45 4.91 8.74 0.71
N GLY A 46 4.29 9.77 0.19
CA GLY A 46 4.96 10.89 -0.44
C GLY A 46 4.01 11.74 -1.25
N PRO A 47 4.41 12.99 -1.54
CA PRO A 47 3.63 13.88 -2.40
C PRO A 47 3.65 13.38 -3.84
N TRP A 48 2.67 13.81 -4.63
CA TRP A 48 2.67 13.53 -6.06
C TRP A 48 2.33 14.79 -6.85
N GLU A 49 2.68 14.76 -8.11
CA GLU A 49 2.43 15.86 -9.04
C GLU A 49 2.00 15.31 -10.40
N GLY A 50 1.34 16.14 -11.17
CA GLY A 50 0.85 15.79 -12.50
C GLY A 50 -0.65 15.87 -12.59
N ASP A 51 -1.16 15.51 -13.76
CA ASP A 51 -2.60 15.53 -14.07
C ASP A 51 -3.13 14.10 -13.96
N ALA A 52 -3.75 13.79 -12.82
CA ALA A 52 -4.22 12.43 -12.52
C ALA A 52 -5.55 12.11 -13.19
N GLY A 53 -5.73 10.86 -13.52
CA GLY A 53 -6.96 10.32 -14.09
C GLY A 53 -6.71 8.97 -14.74
N PRO A 54 -7.77 8.18 -15.01
CA PRO A 54 -7.59 6.87 -15.64
C PRO A 54 -6.78 6.96 -16.94
N GLY A 55 -5.77 6.12 -17.06
CA GLY A 55 -4.87 6.09 -18.21
C GLY A 55 -3.77 7.13 -18.19
N ARG A 56 -3.71 7.99 -17.18
CA ARG A 56 -2.70 9.05 -17.06
C ARG A 56 -1.59 8.64 -16.12
N THR A 57 -0.40 9.20 -16.33
CA THR A 57 0.77 8.94 -15.50
C THR A 57 1.08 10.18 -14.66
N ILE A 58 1.25 9.96 -13.37
CA ILE A 58 1.68 10.99 -12.42
C ILE A 58 3.08 10.64 -11.91
N ARG A 59 3.71 11.59 -11.24
CA ARG A 59 4.99 11.37 -10.56
C ARG A 59 4.76 11.38 -9.05
N VAL A 60 5.26 10.36 -8.38
CA VAL A 60 5.13 10.21 -6.92
C VAL A 60 6.52 10.17 -6.31
N GLN A 61 6.74 10.93 -5.26
CA GLN A 61 7.98 10.89 -4.50
C GLN A 61 7.86 9.84 -3.40
N MET A 62 8.86 8.98 -3.29
CA MET A 62 8.95 8.03 -2.19
C MET A 62 9.70 8.70 -1.02
N ALA A 63 8.98 9.59 -0.30
CA ALA A 63 9.56 10.54 0.65
C ALA A 63 10.20 9.87 1.88
N TYR A 64 9.81 8.65 2.19
CA TYR A 64 10.33 7.89 3.34
C TYR A 64 11.34 6.83 2.95
N GLU A 65 11.71 6.80 1.67
CA GLU A 65 12.78 5.94 1.17
C GLU A 65 14.10 6.71 1.14
N GLU A 66 15.20 5.98 1.16
CA GLU A 66 16.53 6.56 1.03
C GLU A 66 16.63 7.30 -0.31
N GLN A 67 17.23 8.49 -0.30
CA GLN A 67 17.37 9.37 -1.47
C GLN A 67 16.06 9.96 -2.00
N GLN A 68 14.92 9.60 -1.40
CA GLN A 68 13.60 10.14 -1.75
C GLN A 68 13.33 10.21 -3.26
N PRO A 69 13.41 9.04 -3.97
CA PRO A 69 13.28 9.04 -5.42
C PRO A 69 11.88 9.40 -5.89
N TRP A 70 11.80 10.00 -7.08
CA TRP A 70 10.55 10.20 -7.79
C TRP A 70 10.33 9.03 -8.75
N CYS A 71 9.12 8.54 -8.85
CA CYS A 71 8.76 7.46 -9.76
C CYS A 71 7.50 7.78 -10.53
N ASP A 72 7.40 7.22 -11.73
CA ASP A 72 6.20 7.35 -12.56
C ASP A 72 5.19 6.29 -12.13
N VAL A 73 3.95 6.74 -11.90
CA VAL A 73 2.84 5.89 -11.50
C VAL A 73 1.68 6.13 -12.47
N ARG A 74 1.22 5.06 -13.12
CA ARG A 74 0.08 5.13 -14.01
C ARG A 74 -1.19 4.81 -13.23
N VAL A 75 -2.21 5.64 -13.39
CA VAL A 75 -3.53 5.37 -12.83
C VAL A 75 -4.28 4.45 -13.80
N GLU A 76 -4.53 3.22 -13.40
CA GLU A 76 -5.24 2.24 -14.22
C GLU A 76 -6.75 2.37 -14.07
N GLU A 77 -7.23 2.47 -12.83
CA GLU A 77 -8.64 2.67 -12.52
C GLU A 77 -8.78 3.66 -11.37
N CYS A 78 -9.82 4.48 -11.43
CA CYS A 78 -10.12 5.43 -10.37
C CYS A 78 -11.64 5.61 -10.26
N GLU A 79 -12.23 5.01 -9.21
CA GLU A 79 -13.65 5.09 -8.92
C GLU A 79 -13.85 5.65 -7.50
N PRO A 80 -13.84 6.99 -7.35
CA PRO A 80 -14.01 7.58 -6.02
C PRO A 80 -15.36 7.24 -5.42
N PRO A 81 -15.47 6.97 -4.13
CA PRO A 81 -14.40 6.80 -3.15
C PRO A 81 -14.08 5.33 -2.89
N ARG A 82 -14.24 4.44 -3.87
CA ARG A 82 -14.25 3.00 -3.64
C ARG A 82 -13.03 2.26 -4.15
N ARG A 83 -12.45 2.67 -5.26
CA ARG A 83 -11.41 1.86 -5.89
C ARG A 83 -10.37 2.70 -6.62
N LEU A 84 -9.11 2.43 -6.33
CA LEU A 84 -7.97 3.01 -7.03
C LEU A 84 -7.03 1.88 -7.41
N SER A 85 -6.67 1.79 -8.69
CA SER A 85 -5.68 0.84 -9.17
C SER A 85 -4.59 1.61 -9.88
N VAL A 86 -3.35 1.36 -9.49
CA VAL A 86 -2.18 2.03 -10.07
C VAL A 86 -1.11 1.03 -10.42
N SER A 87 -0.27 1.36 -11.39
CA SER A 87 0.87 0.54 -11.76
C SER A 87 2.13 1.38 -11.83
N MET A 88 3.26 0.73 -11.55
CA MET A 88 4.56 1.36 -11.65
C MET A 88 5.56 0.35 -12.18
N VAL A 89 6.55 0.84 -12.91
CA VAL A 89 7.66 0.04 -13.42
C VAL A 89 8.93 0.58 -12.78
N ASP A 90 9.62 -0.29 -12.06
CA ASP A 90 10.94 0.04 -11.52
C ASP A 90 11.97 -0.98 -11.99
N GLY A 91 13.19 -0.86 -11.51
CA GLY A 91 14.27 -1.76 -11.89
C GLY A 91 14.07 -3.22 -11.46
N SER A 92 13.12 -3.49 -10.56
CA SER A 92 12.84 -4.85 -10.06
C SER A 92 11.61 -5.49 -10.72
N GLY A 93 10.85 -4.75 -11.56
CA GLY A 93 9.72 -5.30 -12.30
C GLY A 93 8.50 -4.40 -12.32
N ASN A 94 7.37 -5.01 -12.64
CA ASN A 94 6.09 -4.31 -12.72
C ASN A 94 5.32 -4.48 -11.41
N TRP A 95 4.78 -3.37 -10.90
CA TRP A 95 3.99 -3.34 -9.69
C TRP A 95 2.57 -2.94 -10.06
N LEU A 96 1.59 -3.78 -9.73
CA LEU A 96 0.19 -3.44 -9.87
C LEU A 96 -0.44 -3.46 -8.48
N LEU A 97 -0.94 -2.30 -8.07
CA LEU A 97 -1.45 -2.06 -6.72
C LEU A 97 -2.92 -1.67 -6.80
N GLU A 98 -3.73 -2.20 -5.89
CA GLU A 98 -5.13 -1.85 -5.81
C GLU A 98 -5.51 -1.48 -4.38
N PHE A 99 -6.27 -0.38 -4.25
CA PHE A 99 -6.83 0.08 -2.99
C PHE A 99 -8.35 0.05 -3.13
N ALA A 100 -9.01 -0.78 -2.35
CA ALA A 100 -10.47 -0.89 -2.35
C ALA A 100 -11.03 -0.51 -0.98
N LEU A 101 -12.04 0.36 -0.96
CA LEU A 101 -12.67 0.85 0.27
C LEU A 101 -14.11 0.36 0.34
N THR A 102 -14.49 -0.20 1.49
CA THR A 102 -15.86 -0.61 1.78
C THR A 102 -16.27 0.03 3.10
N GLU A 103 -17.32 0.84 3.06
CA GLU A 103 -17.86 1.52 4.25
C GLU A 103 -19.10 0.81 4.75
N SER A 104 -19.18 0.65 6.09
CA SER A 104 -20.37 0.11 6.76
C SER A 104 -20.44 0.71 8.15
N ALA A 105 -21.58 1.34 8.49
CA ALA A 105 -21.85 1.89 9.82
C ALA A 105 -20.74 2.83 10.34
N GLY A 106 -20.24 3.70 9.47
CA GLY A 106 -19.21 4.69 9.84
C GLY A 106 -17.80 4.14 9.94
N VAL A 107 -17.59 2.89 9.55
CA VAL A 107 -16.27 2.24 9.51
C VAL A 107 -15.94 1.88 8.08
N THR A 108 -14.74 2.24 7.64
CA THR A 108 -14.25 1.91 6.31
C THR A 108 -13.14 0.88 6.41
N GLU A 109 -13.28 -0.20 5.66
CA GLU A 109 -12.21 -1.18 5.46
C GLU A 109 -11.44 -0.83 4.20
N LEU A 110 -10.13 -0.73 4.33
CA LEU A 110 -9.21 -0.65 3.20
C LEU A 110 -8.67 -2.05 2.93
N ARG A 111 -8.85 -2.53 1.71
CA ARG A 111 -8.20 -3.74 1.23
C ARG A 111 -7.16 -3.33 0.21
N PHE A 112 -5.90 -3.53 0.56
CA PHE A 112 -4.76 -3.31 -0.32
C PHE A 112 -4.36 -4.63 -0.97
N THR A 113 -4.11 -4.61 -2.28
CA THR A 113 -3.68 -5.79 -3.03
C THR A 113 -2.51 -5.42 -3.92
N GLN A 114 -1.45 -6.23 -3.87
CA GLN A 114 -0.37 -6.17 -4.85
C GLN A 114 -0.32 -7.50 -5.60
N GLN A 115 -0.36 -7.44 -6.92
CA GLN A 115 -0.19 -8.64 -7.75
C GLN A 115 1.29 -9.00 -7.82
N LEU A 116 1.60 -10.27 -7.53
CA LEU A 116 2.96 -10.80 -7.54
C LEU A 116 3.08 -11.88 -8.61
N GLY A 117 3.97 -11.68 -9.58
CA GLY A 117 4.30 -12.73 -10.56
C GLY A 117 5.25 -13.78 -9.99
N SER A 118 5.93 -13.46 -8.89
CA SER A 118 6.87 -14.33 -8.19
C SER A 118 6.78 -14.07 -6.70
N LEU A 119 7.10 -15.07 -5.88
CA LEU A 119 7.20 -14.93 -4.44
C LEU A 119 8.61 -14.54 -3.97
N ASP A 120 9.54 -14.34 -4.90
CA ASP A 120 10.86 -13.85 -4.56
C ASP A 120 10.78 -12.46 -3.98
N GLY A 121 11.40 -12.24 -2.80
CA GLY A 121 11.38 -10.96 -2.13
C GLY A 121 10.09 -10.63 -1.40
N VAL A 122 9.16 -11.58 -1.26
CA VAL A 122 7.87 -11.33 -0.62
C VAL A 122 8.02 -10.87 0.83
N ALA A 123 9.06 -11.28 1.53
CA ALA A 123 9.29 -10.87 2.92
C ALA A 123 9.55 -9.37 3.01
N GLU A 124 10.35 -8.83 2.11
CA GLU A 124 10.66 -7.39 2.05
C GLU A 124 9.45 -6.59 1.59
N VAL A 125 8.74 -7.08 0.58
CA VAL A 125 7.53 -6.44 0.05
C VAL A 125 6.42 -6.42 1.11
N GLY A 126 6.19 -7.56 1.78
CA GLY A 126 5.17 -7.66 2.82
C GLY A 126 5.45 -6.74 4.00
N ALA A 127 6.67 -6.78 4.52
CA ALA A 127 7.08 -5.90 5.63
C ALA A 127 6.96 -4.43 5.23
N GLY A 128 7.35 -4.08 4.01
CA GLY A 128 7.25 -2.71 3.50
C GLY A 128 5.82 -2.20 3.46
N TRP A 129 4.87 -3.01 2.99
CA TRP A 129 3.46 -2.60 2.96
C TRP A 129 2.82 -2.59 4.34
N GLU A 130 3.19 -3.50 5.23
CA GLU A 130 2.75 -3.41 6.64
C GLU A 130 3.17 -2.06 7.22
N TYR A 131 4.41 -1.67 6.97
CA TYR A 131 4.94 -0.38 7.42
C TYR A 131 4.17 0.81 6.82
N TYR A 132 4.01 0.85 5.49
CA TYR A 132 3.34 1.98 4.85
C TYR A 132 1.86 2.10 5.23
N LEU A 133 1.16 0.98 5.37
CA LEU A 133 -0.24 1.03 5.79
C LEU A 133 -0.37 1.49 7.24
N ASP A 134 0.57 1.14 8.11
CA ASP A 134 0.60 1.67 9.47
C ASP A 134 1.03 3.14 9.50
N MET A 135 1.86 3.59 8.57
CA MET A 135 2.14 5.01 8.37
C MET A 135 0.85 5.77 8.04
N LEU A 136 0.03 5.20 7.17
CA LEU A 136 -1.29 5.76 6.82
C LEU A 136 -2.18 5.86 8.05
N VAL A 137 -2.29 4.78 8.84
CA VAL A 137 -3.07 4.77 10.08
C VAL A 137 -2.58 5.87 11.04
N ALA A 138 -1.27 5.94 11.27
CA ALA A 138 -0.70 6.94 12.17
C ALA A 138 -0.96 8.38 11.69
N SER A 139 -0.89 8.62 10.38
CA SER A 139 -1.14 9.94 9.83
C SER A 139 -2.59 10.41 10.05
N ARG A 140 -3.52 9.47 10.06
CA ARG A 140 -4.94 9.78 10.30
C ARG A 140 -5.27 9.89 11.78
N ASP A 141 -4.64 9.07 12.62
CA ASP A 141 -4.91 9.03 14.06
C ASP A 141 -4.12 10.10 14.84
N GLY A 142 -3.15 10.76 14.19
CA GLY A 142 -2.28 11.72 14.86
C GLY A 142 -1.32 11.07 15.84
N THR A 143 -1.07 9.77 15.70
CA THR A 143 -0.13 9.04 16.55
C THR A 143 1.29 9.10 15.98
N PRO A 144 2.32 8.81 16.80
CA PRO A 144 3.69 8.77 16.29
C PRO A 144 3.86 7.80 15.13
N ARG A 145 4.69 8.19 14.17
CA ARG A 145 4.97 7.34 13.01
C ARG A 145 5.70 6.07 13.45
N PRO A 146 5.35 4.91 12.85
CA PRO A 146 6.08 3.68 13.11
C PRO A 146 7.51 3.77 12.58
N GLU A 147 8.38 2.93 13.12
CA GLU A 147 9.78 2.81 12.69
C GLU A 147 9.91 1.55 11.83
N PHE A 148 10.64 1.64 10.73
CA PHE A 148 10.78 0.50 9.82
C PHE A 148 11.42 -0.71 10.49
N ASP A 149 12.27 -0.49 11.49
CA ASP A 149 12.92 -1.56 12.26
C ASP A 149 11.93 -2.46 13.01
N GLU A 150 10.70 -1.99 13.25
CA GLU A 150 9.64 -2.80 13.86
C GLU A 150 9.07 -3.83 12.88
N TYR A 151 9.36 -3.69 11.60
CA TYR A 151 8.79 -4.51 10.51
C TYR A 151 9.83 -5.42 9.86
N HIS A 152 11.01 -4.93 9.63
CA HIS A 152 12.06 -5.67 8.95
C HIS A 152 13.37 -5.59 9.76
N PRO A 153 13.98 -6.75 10.13
CA PRO A 153 13.64 -8.11 9.67
C PRO A 153 12.59 -8.85 10.51
N ALA A 154 11.92 -8.19 11.47
CA ALA A 154 11.01 -8.84 12.43
C ALA A 154 9.89 -9.67 11.77
N MET A 155 9.35 -9.20 10.64
CA MET A 155 8.25 -9.89 9.94
C MET A 155 8.71 -10.88 8.87
N ARG A 156 10.01 -11.01 8.67
CA ARG A 156 10.56 -11.84 7.61
C ARG A 156 10.09 -13.29 7.68
N SER A 157 10.17 -13.90 8.84
CA SER A 157 9.81 -15.32 8.99
C SER A 157 8.33 -15.56 8.73
N TYR A 158 7.47 -14.61 9.09
CA TYR A 158 6.05 -14.70 8.81
C TYR A 158 5.79 -14.81 7.29
N TYR A 159 6.36 -13.90 6.51
CA TYR A 159 6.14 -13.87 5.07
C TYR A 159 6.83 -15.02 4.34
N GLU A 160 7.99 -15.44 4.81
CA GLU A 160 8.66 -16.63 4.28
C GLU A 160 7.81 -17.89 4.49
N THR A 161 7.19 -18.01 5.66
CA THR A 161 6.28 -19.13 5.96
C THR A 161 5.04 -19.09 5.07
N LEU A 162 4.47 -17.91 4.84
CA LEU A 162 3.34 -17.79 3.90
C LEU A 162 3.74 -18.25 2.50
N ALA A 163 4.92 -17.85 2.03
CA ALA A 163 5.40 -18.23 0.71
C ALA A 163 5.61 -19.74 0.57
N GLU A 164 6.10 -20.39 1.64
CA GLU A 164 6.28 -21.84 1.65
C GLU A 164 4.97 -22.61 1.56
N ARG A 165 3.88 -22.01 2.06
CA ARG A 165 2.53 -22.62 2.07
C ARG A 165 1.70 -22.25 0.84
N ALA A 166 2.19 -21.35 0.04
CA ALA A 166 1.45 -20.83 -1.11
C ALA A 166 1.47 -21.78 -2.32
#